data_55b386b79b3352c9fa7dc01195138875
#
_entry.id   55b386b79b3352c9fa7dc01195138875
#
_cell.length_a   1.000
_cell.length_b   1.000
_cell.length_c   1.000
_cell.angle_alpha   90.00
_cell.angle_beta   90.00
_cell.angle_gamma   90.00
#
_symmetry.space_group_name_H-M   'P 1'
#
loop_
_entity.id
_entity.type
_entity.pdbx_description
1 polymer ?
#
loop_
_entity_poly.entity_id
_entity_poly.type
_entity_poly.pdbx_seq_one_letter_code
_entity_poly.pdbx_strand_id
1 'polypeptide(L)'
;MDASFAILTSCGILKRPVPSFEPSLYEAAQGRIEPHFEVPQTTISPLMRRFLFHFARATQPQFIYGAGTYVGFAFAWLISGRQVGDGDFNARGVDCDSAATIIARRNMTWLETIGALDLRVADALIDLESSSDSIDLLFIDVDAVDTRKSLYTDILECAKPHLRSGALILAHDPLVAAFRNDFERFFAYIENQDCFGPNCILPLDDCGISVTVVR
;
A
#
# COMPACT_ATOMS: atom_id res chain seq x y z
N MET A 1 1.00 16.59 -6.34
CA MET A 1 1.91 15.56 -5.81
C MET A 1 2.86 16.16 -4.78
N ASP A 2 3.66 17.14 -5.11
CA ASP A 2 4.65 17.73 -4.19
C ASP A 2 4.02 18.29 -2.90
N ALA A 3 2.81 18.84 -2.96
CA ALA A 3 2.09 19.30 -1.77
C ALA A 3 1.79 18.17 -0.76
N SER A 4 1.37 16.99 -1.24
CA SER A 4 1.11 15.82 -0.38
C SER A 4 2.38 15.37 0.32
N PHE A 5 3.51 15.36 -0.37
CA PHE A 5 4.81 15.00 0.21
C PHE A 5 5.36 16.06 1.15
N ALA A 6 5.12 17.34 0.87
CA ALA A 6 5.44 18.42 1.81
C ALA A 6 4.66 18.27 3.13
N ILE A 7 3.38 17.88 3.07
CA ILE A 7 2.56 17.58 4.26
C ILE A 7 3.17 16.40 5.02
N LEU A 8 3.47 15.27 4.36
CA LEU A 8 4.05 14.10 5.03
C LEU A 8 5.40 14.42 5.69
N THR A 9 6.21 15.26 5.06
CA THR A 9 7.49 15.73 5.63
C THR A 9 7.24 16.64 6.83
N SER A 10 6.30 17.60 6.73
CA SER A 10 5.98 18.50 7.84
C SER A 10 5.37 17.79 9.05
N CYS A 11 4.63 16.70 8.83
CA CYS A 11 4.11 15.83 9.89
C CYS A 11 5.19 14.89 10.49
N GLY A 12 6.42 14.90 9.96
CA GLY A 12 7.50 14.03 10.45
C GLY A 12 7.40 12.56 10.02
N ILE A 13 6.53 12.25 9.06
CA ILE A 13 6.38 10.89 8.50
C ILE A 13 7.56 10.58 7.57
N LEU A 14 7.89 11.50 6.67
CA LEU A 14 9.03 11.39 5.78
C LEU A 14 10.20 12.22 6.31
N LYS A 15 11.34 11.56 6.57
CA LYS A 15 12.53 12.19 7.18
C LYS A 15 13.61 12.59 6.17
N ARG A 16 13.48 12.18 4.91
CA ARG A 16 14.47 12.43 3.84
C ARG A 16 13.91 13.40 2.81
N PRO A 17 14.79 14.14 2.12
CA PRO A 17 14.37 14.90 0.95
C PRO A 17 13.66 13.96 -0.05
N VAL A 18 12.46 14.34 -0.45
CA VAL A 18 11.66 13.59 -1.41
C VAL A 18 12.05 14.08 -2.81
N PRO A 19 12.37 13.20 -3.75
CA PRO A 19 12.60 13.59 -5.14
C PRO A 19 11.32 14.21 -5.71
N SER A 20 11.47 15.19 -6.59
CA SER A 20 10.31 15.76 -7.28
C SER A 20 9.57 14.71 -8.10
N PHE A 21 8.26 14.89 -8.24
CA PHE A 21 7.47 14.04 -9.12
C PHE A 21 7.92 14.22 -10.58
N GLU A 22 8.23 13.12 -11.23
CA GLU A 22 8.65 13.10 -12.63
C GLU A 22 7.54 12.49 -13.51
N PRO A 23 6.81 13.33 -14.27
CA PRO A 23 5.68 12.85 -15.09
C PRO A 23 6.08 11.76 -16.09
N SER A 24 7.25 11.87 -16.71
CA SER A 24 7.72 10.92 -17.73
C SER A 24 7.91 9.49 -17.16
N LEU A 25 8.38 9.37 -15.94
CA LEU A 25 8.53 8.06 -15.29
C LEU A 25 7.16 7.45 -14.96
N TYR A 26 6.22 8.28 -14.50
CA TYR A 26 4.85 7.84 -14.26
C TYR A 26 4.14 7.43 -15.56
N GLU A 27 4.26 8.22 -16.61
CA GLU A 27 3.68 7.93 -17.93
C GLU A 27 4.24 6.64 -18.54
N ALA A 28 5.53 6.38 -18.36
CA ALA A 28 6.14 5.12 -18.76
C ALA A 28 5.56 3.91 -18.00
N ALA A 29 5.31 4.06 -16.69
CA ALA A 29 4.64 3.04 -15.90
C ALA A 29 3.17 2.87 -16.32
N GLN A 30 2.46 3.99 -16.55
CA GLN A 30 1.07 4.00 -17.02
C GLN A 30 0.91 3.25 -18.35
N GLY A 31 1.80 3.50 -19.30
CA GLY A 31 1.80 2.82 -20.59
C GLY A 31 2.05 1.31 -20.50
N ARG A 32 2.63 0.83 -19.42
CA ARG A 32 2.82 -0.60 -19.15
C ARG A 32 1.68 -1.22 -18.36
N ILE A 33 1.08 -0.46 -17.43
CA ILE A 33 0.02 -0.97 -16.55
C ILE A 33 -1.33 -0.95 -17.26
N GLU A 34 -1.82 0.21 -17.67
CA GLU A 34 -3.21 0.39 -18.10
C GLU A 34 -3.63 -0.47 -19.31
N PRO A 35 -2.81 -0.66 -20.36
CA PRO A 35 -3.20 -1.48 -21.50
C PRO A 35 -3.32 -2.98 -21.19
N HIS A 36 -2.69 -3.45 -20.09
CA HIS A 36 -2.57 -4.86 -19.79
C HIS A 36 -3.42 -5.32 -18.59
N PHE A 37 -3.99 -4.36 -17.87
CA PHE A 37 -4.77 -4.68 -16.68
C PHE A 37 -6.26 -4.83 -17.00
N GLU A 38 -6.80 -5.96 -16.59
CA GLU A 38 -8.24 -6.14 -16.46
C GLU A 38 -8.66 -5.48 -15.13
N VAL A 39 -9.23 -4.28 -15.23
CA VAL A 39 -9.60 -3.46 -14.08
C VAL A 39 -11.12 -3.37 -13.99
N PRO A 40 -11.73 -3.66 -12.83
CA PRO A 40 -13.16 -3.48 -12.62
C PRO A 40 -13.54 -1.98 -12.62
N GLN A 41 -14.85 -1.69 -12.66
CA GLN A 41 -15.35 -0.31 -12.66
C GLN A 41 -14.95 0.47 -11.41
N THR A 42 -14.88 -0.20 -10.25
CA THR A 42 -14.39 0.37 -9.00
C THR A 42 -12.88 0.22 -8.92
N THR A 43 -12.17 1.33 -8.99
CA THR A 43 -10.71 1.36 -8.91
C THR A 43 -10.23 2.69 -8.34
N ILE A 44 -8.97 2.72 -7.92
CA ILE A 44 -8.33 3.93 -7.41
C ILE A 44 -8.29 5.06 -8.45
N SER A 45 -8.42 6.30 -7.98
CA SER A 45 -8.41 7.49 -8.81
C SER A 45 -7.05 7.70 -9.51
N PRO A 46 -6.99 8.49 -10.60
CA PRO A 46 -5.72 8.86 -11.23
C PRO A 46 -4.75 9.56 -10.28
N LEU A 47 -5.25 10.32 -9.29
CA LEU A 47 -4.39 10.99 -8.32
C LEU A 47 -3.82 10.00 -7.31
N MET A 48 -4.61 9.02 -6.87
CA MET A 48 -4.15 7.93 -6.00
C MET A 48 -3.07 7.10 -6.70
N ARG A 49 -3.22 6.76 -7.99
CA ARG A 49 -2.20 6.04 -8.78
C ARG A 49 -0.87 6.78 -8.79
N ARG A 50 -0.90 8.10 -9.07
CA ARG A 50 0.31 8.95 -9.04
C ARG A 50 0.94 9.00 -7.66
N PHE A 51 0.11 9.06 -6.61
CA PHE A 51 0.59 9.06 -5.24
C PHE A 51 1.30 7.74 -4.90
N LEU A 52 0.67 6.60 -5.12
CA LEU A 52 1.23 5.27 -4.81
C LEU A 52 2.55 5.05 -5.55
N PHE A 53 2.59 5.38 -6.86
CA PHE A 53 3.80 5.30 -7.66
C PHE A 53 4.93 6.18 -7.09
N HIS A 54 4.64 7.45 -6.85
CA HIS A 54 5.65 8.38 -6.37
C HIS A 54 6.07 8.09 -4.92
N PHE A 55 5.15 7.59 -4.09
CA PHE A 55 5.42 7.21 -2.72
C PHE A 55 6.45 6.07 -2.64
N ALA A 56 6.23 5.00 -3.38
CA ALA A 56 7.17 3.88 -3.41
C ALA A 56 8.52 4.28 -4.04
N ARG A 57 8.51 5.14 -5.08
CA ARG A 57 9.73 5.72 -5.66
C ARG A 57 10.51 6.58 -4.65
N ALA A 58 9.82 7.38 -3.86
CA ALA A 58 10.45 8.28 -2.90
C ALA A 58 10.98 7.55 -1.65
N THR A 59 10.30 6.51 -1.22
CA THR A 59 10.61 5.79 0.03
C THR A 59 11.50 4.56 -0.16
N GLN A 60 11.54 4.00 -1.37
CA GLN A 60 12.38 2.86 -1.76
C GLN A 60 12.35 1.68 -0.77
N PRO A 61 11.15 1.13 -0.44
CA PRO A 61 11.04 0.01 0.49
C PRO A 61 11.73 -1.24 -0.08
N GLN A 62 12.40 -2.02 0.79
CA GLN A 62 13.05 -3.27 0.41
C GLN A 62 12.05 -4.44 0.40
N PHE A 63 11.03 -4.38 1.26
CA PHE A 63 9.95 -5.34 1.28
C PHE A 63 8.60 -4.62 1.36
N ILE A 64 7.74 -4.89 0.36
CA ILE A 64 6.37 -4.36 0.27
C ILE A 64 5.40 -5.49 0.57
N TYR A 65 4.54 -5.31 1.56
CA TYR A 65 3.44 -6.23 1.85
C TYR A 65 2.10 -5.56 1.53
N GLY A 66 1.28 -6.22 0.71
CA GLY A 66 -0.07 -5.78 0.38
C GLY A 66 -1.12 -6.73 0.93
N ALA A 67 -1.98 -6.26 1.84
CA ALA A 67 -3.16 -6.97 2.32
C ALA A 67 -4.40 -6.49 1.56
N GLY A 68 -5.07 -7.39 0.84
CA GLY A 68 -6.20 -7.06 -0.05
C GLY A 68 -5.70 -6.52 -1.38
N THR A 69 -5.07 -7.36 -2.18
CA THR A 69 -4.53 -6.92 -3.49
C THR A 69 -5.55 -6.98 -4.62
N TYR A 70 -6.66 -7.70 -4.44
CA TYR A 70 -7.70 -7.90 -5.43
C TYR A 70 -7.10 -8.30 -6.80
N VAL A 71 -7.39 -7.56 -7.88
CA VAL A 71 -6.81 -7.81 -9.22
C VAL A 71 -5.41 -7.21 -9.41
N GLY A 72 -4.77 -6.71 -8.35
CA GLY A 72 -3.40 -6.21 -8.34
C GLY A 72 -3.22 -4.75 -8.76
N PHE A 73 -4.29 -4.02 -9.09
CA PHE A 73 -4.13 -2.72 -9.77
C PHE A 73 -3.46 -1.65 -8.89
N ALA A 74 -3.92 -1.44 -7.66
CA ALA A 74 -3.30 -0.49 -6.73
C ALA A 74 -1.86 -0.92 -6.39
N PHE A 75 -1.65 -2.21 -6.16
CA PHE A 75 -0.36 -2.79 -5.81
C PHE A 75 0.67 -2.65 -6.94
N ALA A 76 0.25 -2.76 -8.21
CA ALA A 76 1.12 -2.55 -9.38
C ALA A 76 1.72 -1.15 -9.43
N TRP A 77 1.00 -0.11 -9.01
CA TRP A 77 1.51 1.25 -8.96
C TRP A 77 2.62 1.41 -7.90
N LEU A 78 2.46 0.80 -6.73
CA LEU A 78 3.52 0.76 -5.70
C LEU A 78 4.77 0.05 -6.23
N ILE A 79 4.62 -1.13 -6.80
CA ILE A 79 5.74 -1.91 -7.34
C ILE A 79 6.43 -1.15 -8.47
N SER A 80 5.68 -0.58 -9.42
CA SER A 80 6.25 0.19 -10.53
C SER A 80 7.01 1.43 -10.06
N GLY A 81 6.55 2.10 -9.01
CA GLY A 81 7.26 3.21 -8.40
C GLY A 81 8.57 2.76 -7.76
N ARG A 82 8.57 1.62 -7.05
CA ARG A 82 9.77 1.06 -6.44
C ARG A 82 10.82 0.64 -7.47
N GLN A 83 10.39 0.10 -8.63
CA GLN A 83 11.26 -0.32 -9.73
C GLN A 83 12.06 0.81 -10.37
N VAL A 84 11.63 2.07 -10.25
CA VAL A 84 12.37 3.24 -10.78
C VAL A 84 13.62 3.54 -9.97
N GLY A 85 13.77 2.97 -8.78
CA GLY A 85 14.96 3.13 -7.94
C GLY A 85 15.99 2.04 -8.14
N ASP A 86 17.09 2.17 -7.40
CA ASP A 86 18.20 1.23 -7.42
C ASP A 86 17.98 0.04 -6.46
N GLY A 87 18.58 -1.08 -6.79
CA GLY A 87 18.64 -2.28 -5.97
C GLY A 87 17.43 -3.18 -6.03
N ASP A 88 17.62 -4.40 -5.57
CA ASP A 88 16.58 -5.42 -5.49
C ASP A 88 15.57 -5.12 -4.39
N PHE A 89 14.36 -5.62 -4.56
CA PHE A 89 13.32 -5.59 -3.54
C PHE A 89 12.41 -6.82 -3.69
N ASN A 90 11.67 -7.10 -2.63
CA ASN A 90 10.65 -8.14 -2.63
C ASN A 90 9.27 -7.50 -2.41
N ALA A 91 8.25 -8.12 -2.98
CA ALA A 91 6.87 -7.72 -2.77
C ALA A 91 5.98 -8.95 -2.59
N ARG A 92 5.15 -8.94 -1.56
CA ARG A 92 4.11 -9.94 -1.35
C ARG A 92 2.74 -9.29 -1.33
N GLY A 93 1.84 -9.80 -2.16
CA GLY A 93 0.45 -9.41 -2.15
C GLY A 93 -0.43 -10.59 -1.78
N VAL A 94 -1.36 -10.39 -0.85
CA VAL A 94 -2.30 -11.43 -0.44
C VAL A 94 -3.74 -10.99 -0.64
N ASP A 95 -4.58 -11.93 -1.08
CA ASP A 95 -6.03 -11.76 -1.19
C ASP A 95 -6.71 -13.11 -0.95
N CYS A 96 -7.83 -13.11 -0.24
CA CYS A 96 -8.60 -14.33 0.00
C CYS A 96 -9.42 -14.75 -1.23
N ASP A 97 -9.68 -13.85 -2.17
CA ASP A 97 -10.35 -14.16 -3.43
C ASP A 97 -9.39 -14.81 -4.43
N SER A 98 -9.59 -16.11 -4.64
CA SER A 98 -8.75 -16.88 -5.58
C SER A 98 -8.94 -16.44 -7.04
N ALA A 99 -10.14 -16.03 -7.43
CA ALA A 99 -10.40 -15.56 -8.80
C ALA A 99 -9.71 -14.22 -9.06
N ALA A 100 -9.81 -13.29 -8.12
CA ALA A 100 -9.11 -12.02 -8.17
C ALA A 100 -7.58 -12.20 -8.20
N THR A 101 -7.03 -13.10 -7.37
CA THR A 101 -5.60 -13.39 -7.35
C THR A 101 -5.10 -13.99 -8.67
N ILE A 102 -5.89 -14.86 -9.33
CA ILE A 102 -5.55 -15.37 -10.67
C ILE A 102 -5.47 -14.23 -11.70
N ILE A 103 -6.43 -13.30 -11.65
CA ILE A 103 -6.41 -12.10 -12.50
C ILE A 103 -5.19 -11.23 -12.16
N ALA A 104 -4.90 -11.01 -10.88
CA ALA A 104 -3.74 -10.24 -10.44
C ALA A 104 -2.42 -10.81 -10.98
N ARG A 105 -2.22 -12.13 -10.88
CA ARG A 105 -1.04 -12.82 -11.44
C ARG A 105 -0.92 -12.60 -12.95
N ARG A 106 -2.03 -12.72 -13.69
CA ARG A 106 -2.04 -12.45 -15.13
C ARG A 106 -1.73 -10.98 -15.45
N ASN A 107 -2.35 -10.06 -14.72
CA ASN A 107 -2.15 -8.63 -14.88
C ASN A 107 -0.71 -8.20 -14.61
N MET A 108 -0.01 -8.90 -13.73
CA MET A 108 1.31 -8.52 -13.24
C MET A 108 2.47 -9.40 -13.78
N THR A 109 2.22 -10.25 -14.77
CA THR A 109 3.24 -11.13 -15.37
C THR A 109 4.47 -10.40 -15.89
N TRP A 110 4.31 -9.18 -16.38
CA TRP A 110 5.42 -8.35 -16.86
C TRP A 110 6.31 -7.80 -15.72
N LEU A 111 5.85 -7.88 -14.46
CA LEU A 111 6.62 -7.49 -13.26
C LEU A 111 7.52 -8.62 -12.75
N GLU A 112 7.28 -9.88 -13.14
CA GLU A 112 8.03 -11.05 -12.67
C GLU A 112 9.53 -11.02 -13.04
N THR A 113 9.90 -10.21 -14.02
CA THR A 113 11.29 -10.04 -14.44
C THR A 113 12.10 -9.11 -13.54
N ILE A 114 11.49 -8.45 -12.54
CA ILE A 114 12.11 -7.38 -11.76
C ILE A 114 11.76 -7.56 -10.27
N GLY A 115 12.59 -8.33 -9.56
CA GLY A 115 12.39 -8.61 -8.13
C GLY A 115 11.53 -9.86 -7.88
N ALA A 116 11.45 -10.27 -6.62
CA ALA A 116 10.60 -11.39 -6.21
C ALA A 116 9.20 -10.87 -5.87
N LEU A 117 8.28 -10.96 -6.84
CA LEU A 117 6.86 -10.73 -6.62
C LEU A 117 6.16 -12.03 -6.27
N ASP A 118 5.52 -12.08 -5.11
CA ASP A 118 4.78 -13.24 -4.60
C ASP A 118 3.31 -12.84 -4.38
N LEU A 119 2.42 -13.30 -5.25
CA LEU A 119 0.97 -13.09 -5.12
C LEU A 119 0.31 -14.36 -4.62
N ARG A 120 -0.32 -14.30 -3.45
CA ARG A 120 -0.89 -15.46 -2.76
C ARG A 120 -2.42 -15.38 -2.62
N VAL A 121 -3.07 -16.53 -2.77
CA VAL A 121 -4.42 -16.73 -2.27
C VAL A 121 -4.28 -17.07 -0.79
N ALA A 122 -4.51 -16.10 0.09
CA ALA A 122 -4.35 -16.28 1.52
C ALA A 122 -5.18 -15.26 2.31
N ASP A 123 -5.54 -15.63 3.53
CA ASP A 123 -5.97 -14.68 4.54
C ASP A 123 -4.75 -13.92 5.07
N ALA A 124 -4.82 -12.57 5.07
CA ALA A 124 -3.70 -11.72 5.46
C ALA A 124 -3.27 -11.92 6.91
N LEU A 125 -4.20 -12.24 7.83
CA LEU A 125 -3.89 -12.52 9.22
C LEU A 125 -3.04 -13.79 9.34
N ILE A 126 -3.46 -14.87 8.68
CA ILE A 126 -2.76 -16.16 8.69
C ILE A 126 -1.39 -16.06 8.01
N ASP A 127 -1.30 -15.36 6.87
CA ASP A 127 -0.02 -15.19 6.15
C ASP A 127 0.97 -14.36 6.99
N LEU A 128 0.52 -13.30 7.66
CA LEU A 128 1.34 -12.49 8.56
C LEU A 128 1.81 -13.27 9.78
N GLU A 129 0.92 -14.00 10.46
CA GLU A 129 1.28 -14.82 11.63
C GLU A 129 2.36 -15.87 11.31
N SER A 130 2.38 -16.40 10.10
CA SER A 130 3.35 -17.39 9.63
C SER A 130 4.59 -16.79 8.99
N SER A 131 4.64 -15.46 8.79
CA SER A 131 5.74 -14.78 8.11
C SER A 131 6.96 -14.62 9.01
N SER A 132 8.14 -14.63 8.38
CA SER A 132 9.42 -14.22 8.99
C SER A 132 9.99 -12.96 8.32
N ASP A 133 9.26 -12.38 7.38
CA ASP A 133 9.74 -11.24 6.60
C ASP A 133 9.73 -9.97 7.45
N SER A 134 10.64 -9.06 7.11
CA SER A 134 10.67 -7.72 7.71
C SER A 134 10.10 -6.71 6.74
N ILE A 135 9.00 -6.06 7.10
CA ILE A 135 8.20 -5.19 6.24
C ILE A 135 8.68 -3.74 6.34
N ASP A 136 8.97 -3.11 5.20
CA ASP A 136 9.30 -1.68 5.08
C ASP A 136 8.08 -0.85 4.66
N LEU A 137 7.17 -1.45 3.89
CA LEU A 137 5.92 -0.82 3.46
C LEU A 137 4.78 -1.82 3.57
N LEU A 138 3.81 -1.50 4.41
CA LEU A 138 2.54 -2.21 4.54
C LEU A 138 1.44 -1.41 3.84
N PHE A 139 0.80 -2.00 2.83
CA PHE A 139 -0.37 -1.45 2.17
C PHE A 139 -1.60 -2.28 2.55
N ILE A 140 -2.64 -1.64 3.11
CA ILE A 140 -3.87 -2.30 3.55
C ILE A 140 -5.04 -1.74 2.74
N ASP A 141 -5.72 -2.62 2.00
CA ASP A 141 -6.91 -2.30 1.21
C ASP A 141 -7.86 -3.52 1.14
N VAL A 142 -8.22 -4.07 2.30
CA VAL A 142 -9.18 -5.17 2.39
C VAL A 142 -10.62 -4.64 2.47
N ASP A 143 -11.57 -5.39 1.92
CA ASP A 143 -13.01 -5.14 2.07
C ASP A 143 -13.71 -6.49 2.25
N ALA A 144 -13.78 -6.98 3.48
CA ALA A 144 -14.40 -8.25 3.79
C ALA A 144 -15.92 -8.11 3.89
N VAL A 145 -16.65 -9.10 3.38
CA VAL A 145 -18.13 -9.09 3.27
C VAL A 145 -18.83 -8.78 4.60
N ASP A 146 -18.35 -9.38 5.69
CA ASP A 146 -19.00 -9.27 7.01
C ASP A 146 -18.38 -8.19 7.89
N THR A 147 -17.07 -7.96 7.78
CA THR A 147 -16.31 -7.11 8.69
C THR A 147 -15.82 -5.81 8.04
N ARG A 148 -15.93 -5.71 6.73
CA ARG A 148 -15.53 -4.54 5.93
C ARG A 148 -14.09 -4.10 6.26
N LYS A 149 -13.90 -2.85 6.68
CA LYS A 149 -12.58 -2.29 7.02
C LYS A 149 -12.18 -2.51 8.50
N SER A 150 -13.02 -3.16 9.32
CA SER A 150 -12.67 -3.44 10.73
C SER A 150 -11.45 -4.36 10.88
N LEU A 151 -11.15 -5.19 9.88
CA LEU A 151 -9.93 -6.03 9.80
C LEU A 151 -8.63 -5.22 9.75
N TYR A 152 -8.65 -3.94 9.44
CA TYR A 152 -7.43 -3.11 9.36
C TYR A 152 -6.64 -3.09 10.66
N THR A 153 -7.33 -3.03 11.80
CA THR A 153 -6.69 -3.07 13.12
C THR A 153 -6.05 -4.43 13.37
N ASP A 154 -6.76 -5.51 13.05
CA ASP A 154 -6.29 -6.88 13.29
C ASP A 154 -5.09 -7.20 12.38
N ILE A 155 -5.13 -6.77 11.10
CA ILE A 155 -4.00 -6.87 10.17
C ILE A 155 -2.78 -6.09 10.69
N LEU A 156 -2.99 -4.87 11.19
CA LEU A 156 -1.91 -4.06 11.75
C LEU A 156 -1.31 -4.69 13.01
N GLU A 157 -2.14 -5.31 13.84
CA GLU A 157 -1.69 -6.04 15.04
C GLU A 157 -0.82 -7.25 14.66
N CYS A 158 -1.25 -8.06 13.69
CA CYS A 158 -0.46 -9.18 13.16
C CYS A 158 0.81 -8.72 12.46
N ALA A 159 0.77 -7.60 11.72
CA ALA A 159 1.94 -7.07 11.02
C ALA A 159 2.97 -6.43 11.95
N LYS A 160 2.55 -5.90 13.11
CA LYS A 160 3.41 -5.13 14.03
C LYS A 160 4.76 -5.79 14.35
N PRO A 161 4.86 -7.10 14.65
CA PRO A 161 6.14 -7.75 14.93
C PRO A 161 7.11 -7.77 13.72
N HIS A 162 6.59 -7.59 12.52
CA HIS A 162 7.31 -7.64 11.25
C HIS A 162 7.70 -6.26 10.72
N LEU A 163 7.12 -5.20 11.28
CA LEU A 163 7.38 -3.83 10.84
C LEU A 163 8.72 -3.32 11.38
N ARG A 164 9.60 -2.89 10.49
CA ARG A 164 10.88 -2.26 10.88
C ARG A 164 10.68 -0.85 11.43
N SER A 165 11.59 -0.39 12.27
CA SER A 165 11.64 1.04 12.59
C SER A 165 11.83 1.87 11.32
N GLY A 166 11.00 2.87 11.13
CA GLY A 166 10.91 3.67 9.91
C GLY A 166 10.03 3.08 8.82
N ALA A 167 9.46 1.89 9.02
CA ALA A 167 8.47 1.32 8.09
C ALA A 167 7.27 2.26 7.94
N LEU A 168 6.63 2.20 6.78
CA LEU A 168 5.48 3.00 6.45
C LEU A 168 4.23 2.13 6.27
N ILE A 169 3.10 2.63 6.74
CA ILE A 169 1.81 1.97 6.63
C ILE A 169 0.90 2.87 5.82
N LEU A 170 0.34 2.32 4.75
CA LEU A 170 -0.68 2.94 3.92
C LEU A 170 -2.01 2.21 4.14
N ALA A 171 -3.04 2.92 4.59
CA ALA A 171 -4.39 2.38 4.75
C ALA A 171 -5.36 3.16 3.86
N HIS A 172 -5.97 2.48 2.89
CA HIS A 172 -6.89 3.07 1.92
C HIS A 172 -8.29 3.27 2.52
N ASP A 173 -9.09 4.19 1.98
CA ASP A 173 -10.49 4.49 2.32
C ASP A 173 -10.80 5.19 3.67
N PRO A 174 -9.89 5.91 4.33
CA PRO A 174 -10.18 6.53 5.64
C PRO A 174 -11.24 7.64 5.58
N LEU A 175 -11.57 8.17 4.40
CA LEU A 175 -12.55 9.24 4.23
C LEU A 175 -13.94 8.74 3.82
N VAL A 176 -14.09 7.44 3.52
CA VAL A 176 -15.37 6.84 3.18
C VAL A 176 -16.27 6.81 4.42
N ALA A 177 -17.36 7.57 4.38
CA ALA A 177 -18.25 7.77 5.53
C ALA A 177 -18.81 6.44 6.11
N ALA A 178 -19.01 5.45 5.26
CA ALA A 178 -19.49 4.13 5.66
C ALA A 178 -18.48 3.34 6.52
N PHE A 179 -17.19 3.70 6.49
CA PHE A 179 -16.11 3.05 7.22
C PHE A 179 -15.61 3.84 8.44
N ARG A 180 -16.32 4.93 8.81
CA ARG A 180 -15.88 5.82 9.89
C ARG A 180 -15.55 5.08 11.18
N ASN A 181 -16.45 4.21 11.64
CA ASN A 181 -16.26 3.51 12.92
C ASN A 181 -15.06 2.53 12.86
N ASP A 182 -14.83 1.91 11.71
CA ASP A 182 -13.70 1.01 11.49
C ASP A 182 -12.38 1.77 11.60
N PHE A 183 -12.32 2.95 10.97
CA PHE A 183 -11.13 3.81 11.04
C PHE A 183 -10.95 4.51 12.39
N GLU A 184 -12.02 4.82 13.13
CA GLU A 184 -11.90 5.28 14.52
C GLU A 184 -11.18 4.27 15.40
N ARG A 185 -11.53 2.96 15.27
CA ARG A 185 -10.83 1.85 15.96
C ARG A 185 -9.36 1.76 15.51
N PHE A 186 -9.11 1.82 14.21
CA PHE A 186 -7.77 1.74 13.63
C PHE A 186 -6.86 2.88 14.11
N PHE A 187 -7.34 4.12 14.13
CA PHE A 187 -6.57 5.26 14.60
C PHE A 187 -6.37 5.23 16.12
N ALA A 188 -7.40 4.85 16.88
CA ALA A 188 -7.25 4.66 18.31
C ALA A 188 -6.20 3.59 18.66
N TYR A 189 -6.10 2.52 17.86
CA TYR A 189 -5.05 1.53 18.02
C TYR A 189 -3.66 2.12 17.77
N ILE A 190 -3.48 2.88 16.69
CA ILE A 190 -2.21 3.55 16.37
C ILE A 190 -1.80 4.52 17.50
N GLU A 191 -2.72 5.36 17.97
CA GLU A 191 -2.46 6.35 19.01
C GLU A 191 -2.07 5.72 20.35
N ASN A 192 -2.61 4.56 20.67
CA ASN A 192 -2.36 3.84 21.91
C ASN A 192 -1.11 2.95 21.89
N GLN A 193 -0.32 2.93 20.81
CA GLN A 193 0.88 2.12 20.68
C GLN A 193 2.13 2.99 20.55
N ASP A 194 3.09 2.82 21.46
CA ASP A 194 4.33 3.60 21.46
C ASP A 194 5.20 3.38 20.19
N CYS A 195 5.01 2.23 19.51
CA CYS A 195 5.76 1.88 18.33
C CYS A 195 5.30 2.64 17.06
N PHE A 196 4.13 3.28 17.07
CA PHE A 196 3.70 4.10 15.95
C PHE A 196 4.04 5.58 16.17
N GLY A 197 4.43 6.24 15.08
CA GLY A 197 4.72 7.66 15.01
C GLY A 197 3.53 8.46 14.51
N PRO A 198 3.76 9.63 13.92
CA PRO A 198 2.70 10.44 13.34
C PRO A 198 1.88 9.68 12.30
N ASN A 199 0.60 9.98 12.28
CA ASN A 199 -0.34 9.58 11.23
C ASN A 199 -0.84 10.82 10.48
N CYS A 200 -1.05 10.71 9.17
CA CYS A 200 -1.60 11.77 8.35
C CYS A 200 -2.58 11.19 7.32
N ILE A 201 -3.76 11.77 7.22
CA ILE A 201 -4.75 11.42 6.19
C ILE A 201 -4.61 12.40 5.04
N LEU A 202 -4.37 11.89 3.84
CA LEU A 202 -4.30 12.67 2.61
C LEU A 202 -5.60 12.52 1.81
N PRO A 203 -6.34 13.61 1.59
CA PRO A 203 -7.58 13.61 0.81
C PRO A 203 -7.26 13.70 -0.70
N LEU A 204 -6.69 12.62 -1.25
CA LEU A 204 -6.33 12.56 -2.67
C LEU A 204 -7.54 12.39 -3.57
N ASP A 205 -8.57 11.77 -3.05
CA ASP A 205 -9.89 11.54 -3.65
C ASP A 205 -10.92 11.35 -2.53
N ASP A 206 -12.14 10.94 -2.88
CA ASP A 206 -13.22 10.73 -1.91
C ASP A 206 -12.94 9.59 -0.92
N CYS A 207 -12.01 8.69 -1.25
CA CYS A 207 -11.59 7.59 -0.40
C CYS A 207 -10.48 8.01 0.58
N GLY A 208 -9.52 8.80 0.09
CA GLY A 208 -8.32 9.20 0.82
C GLY A 208 -7.36 8.06 1.11
N ILE A 209 -6.24 8.39 1.73
CA ILE A 209 -5.27 7.43 2.24
C ILE A 209 -4.66 7.90 3.56
N SER A 210 -4.58 7.01 4.53
CA SER A 210 -3.86 7.24 5.77
C SER A 210 -2.41 6.79 5.61
N VAL A 211 -1.47 7.59 6.10
CA VAL A 211 -0.03 7.29 6.11
C VAL A 211 0.48 7.36 7.53
N THR A 212 1.05 6.27 8.03
CA THR A 212 1.65 6.18 9.39
C THR A 212 3.09 5.74 9.27
N VAL A 213 3.96 6.26 10.13
CA VAL A 213 5.34 5.80 10.25
C VAL A 213 5.53 4.99 11.54
N VAL A 214 6.31 3.91 11.48
CA VAL A 214 6.75 3.13 12.64
C VAL A 214 7.98 3.79 13.27
N ARG A 215 8.04 3.87 14.61
CA ARG A 215 9.17 4.46 15.37
C ARG A 215 10.37 3.55 15.48
#